data_2d172a98e95eac4fcf68be0d1d7736c6
#
_entry.id   2d172a98e95eac4fcf68be0d1d7736c6
#
_cell.length_a   1.000
_cell.length_b   1.000
_cell.length_c   1.000
_cell.angle_alpha   90.00
_cell.angle_beta   90.00
_cell.angle_gamma   90.00
#
_symmetry.space_group_name_H-M   'P 1'
#
loop_
_entity.id
_entity.type
_entity.pdbx_description
1 polymer ?
#
loop_
_entity_poly.entity_id
_entity_poly.type
_entity_poly.pdbx_seq_one_letter_code
_entity_poly.pdbx_strand_id
1 'polypeptide(L)'
;MKNAIKHQGDYIKVLYRVFLSEKFFFRWDLTSEKRYSLSDNTKLLLADLDEDLLVTIYLDGDLNSGFLRLRKSTKELFEEFSAYSGADVNYQFVNPSAGATNSAREKKYEELEKKGMRGILVHDKTQEG
;
A
#
# COMPACT_ATOMS: atom_id res chain seq x y z
N MET A 1 13.51 -21.46 -9.21
CA MET A 1 14.00 -20.54 -8.16
C MET A 1 14.58 -19.21 -8.68
N LYS A 2 15.24 -19.18 -9.82
CA LYS A 2 15.72 -17.91 -10.42
C LYS A 2 14.59 -17.01 -10.96
N ASN A 3 13.39 -17.52 -11.18
CA ASN A 3 12.27 -16.76 -11.73
C ASN A 3 11.53 -15.93 -10.67
N ALA A 4 11.49 -16.34 -9.40
CA ALA A 4 10.80 -15.63 -8.32
C ALA A 4 11.41 -14.25 -8.06
N ILE A 5 12.74 -14.09 -8.12
CA ILE A 5 13.43 -12.82 -7.88
C ILE A 5 13.27 -11.86 -9.07
N LYS A 6 13.20 -12.37 -10.29
CA LYS A 6 13.05 -11.57 -11.51
C LYS A 6 11.64 -10.97 -11.65
N HIS A 7 10.63 -11.64 -11.09
CA HIS A 7 9.23 -11.25 -11.16
C HIS A 7 8.80 -10.31 -10.03
N GLN A 8 9.47 -10.29 -8.88
CA GLN A 8 9.16 -9.40 -7.76
C GLN A 8 9.18 -7.91 -8.14
N GLY A 9 10.09 -7.47 -8.99
CA GLY A 9 10.14 -6.09 -9.49
C GLY A 9 8.99 -5.75 -10.44
N ASP A 10 8.52 -6.71 -11.22
CA ASP A 10 7.44 -6.51 -12.20
C ASP A 10 6.08 -6.49 -11.51
N TYR A 11 5.87 -7.21 -10.41
CA TYR A 11 4.64 -7.19 -9.62
C TYR A 11 4.43 -5.89 -8.88
N ILE A 12 5.47 -5.33 -8.30
CA ILE A 12 5.42 -4.00 -7.71
C ILE A 12 4.98 -2.98 -8.76
N LYS A 13 5.45 -3.08 -10.00
CA LYS A 13 5.03 -2.22 -11.12
C LYS A 13 3.59 -2.46 -11.54
N VAL A 14 3.12 -3.69 -11.55
CA VAL A 14 1.73 -4.04 -11.90
C VAL A 14 0.77 -3.56 -10.82
N LEU A 15 1.04 -3.82 -9.55
CA LEU A 15 0.26 -3.29 -8.43
C LEU A 15 0.24 -1.77 -8.42
N TYR A 16 1.36 -1.16 -8.72
CA TYR A 16 1.52 0.27 -8.84
C TYR A 16 0.68 0.85 -9.98
N ARG A 17 0.66 0.21 -11.16
CA ARG A 17 -0.22 0.58 -12.26
C ARG A 17 -1.69 0.39 -11.94
N VAL A 18 -2.03 -0.66 -11.21
CA VAL A 18 -3.38 -0.93 -10.73
C VAL A 18 -3.84 0.13 -9.73
N PHE A 19 -2.98 0.57 -8.83
CA PHE A 19 -3.26 1.68 -7.90
C PHE A 19 -3.39 3.04 -8.59
N LEU A 20 -2.70 3.26 -9.71
CA LEU A 20 -2.79 4.49 -10.51
C LEU A 20 -3.89 4.48 -11.56
N SER A 21 -4.45 3.33 -11.89
CA SER A 21 -5.56 3.30 -12.83
C SER A 21 -6.83 3.75 -12.12
N GLU A 22 -7.44 4.81 -12.61
CA GLU A 22 -8.72 5.37 -12.13
C GLU A 22 -9.85 4.35 -12.07
N LYS A 23 -9.69 3.19 -12.72
CA LYS A 23 -10.64 2.08 -12.74
C LYS A 23 -10.69 1.29 -11.44
N PHE A 24 -9.72 1.41 -10.56
CA PHE A 24 -9.66 0.80 -9.24
C PHE A 24 -9.85 1.82 -8.13
N PHE A 25 -10.74 2.75 -8.34
CA PHE A 25 -11.19 3.63 -7.28
C PHE A 25 -11.99 2.80 -6.28
N PHE A 26 -11.28 2.16 -5.35
CA PHE A 26 -11.91 1.66 -4.15
C PHE A 26 -12.42 2.88 -3.38
N ARG A 27 -13.71 3.09 -3.35
CA ARG A 27 -14.35 3.95 -2.37
C ARG A 27 -14.10 3.31 -1.01
N TRP A 28 -13.00 3.69 -0.42
CA TRP A 28 -12.68 3.32 0.94
C TRP A 28 -13.62 4.09 1.84
N ASP A 29 -14.70 3.47 2.23
CA ASP A 29 -15.50 3.99 3.32
C ASP A 29 -14.78 3.67 4.63
N LEU A 30 -13.81 4.52 4.97
CA LEU A 30 -13.01 4.43 6.20
C LEU A 30 -13.84 4.74 7.46
N THR A 31 -15.13 5.06 7.32
CA THR A 31 -15.95 5.57 8.41
C THR A 31 -16.76 4.49 9.11
N SER A 32 -16.87 3.29 8.55
CA SER A 32 -17.65 2.23 9.16
C SER A 32 -16.78 1.12 9.73
N GLU A 33 -17.14 0.63 10.89
CA GLU A 33 -16.56 -0.54 11.54
C GLU A 33 -16.78 -1.84 10.74
N LYS A 34 -17.32 -1.74 9.55
CA LYS A 34 -17.56 -2.87 8.68
C LYS A 34 -16.23 -3.33 8.10
N ARG A 35 -15.85 -4.50 8.47
CA ARG A 35 -14.82 -5.28 7.80
C ARG A 35 -15.10 -5.26 6.32
N TYR A 36 -14.14 -4.79 5.54
CA TYR A 36 -14.25 -4.79 4.10
C TYR A 36 -14.43 -6.22 3.62
N SER A 37 -15.57 -6.52 3.04
CA SER A 37 -15.71 -7.76 2.29
C SER A 37 -15.20 -7.49 0.87
N LEU A 38 -14.26 -8.29 0.43
CA LEU A 38 -13.79 -8.24 -0.96
C LEU A 38 -14.96 -8.58 -1.90
N SER A 39 -15.03 -7.88 -3.02
CA SER A 39 -15.98 -8.25 -4.07
C SER A 39 -15.65 -9.64 -4.63
N ASP A 40 -16.64 -10.33 -5.16
CA ASP A 40 -16.43 -11.65 -5.75
C ASP A 40 -15.42 -11.61 -6.91
N ASN A 41 -15.45 -10.55 -7.70
CA ASN A 41 -14.47 -10.34 -8.76
C ASN A 41 -13.04 -10.20 -8.23
N THR A 42 -12.86 -9.50 -7.12
CA THR A 42 -11.55 -9.37 -6.48
C THR A 42 -11.06 -10.72 -5.95
N LYS A 43 -11.94 -11.50 -5.33
CA LYS A 43 -11.61 -12.85 -4.86
C LYS A 43 -11.21 -13.78 -6.00
N LEU A 44 -11.91 -13.71 -7.13
CA LEU A 44 -11.56 -14.48 -8.33
C LEU A 44 -10.19 -14.08 -8.88
N LEU A 45 -9.88 -12.78 -8.96
CA LEU A 45 -8.58 -12.29 -9.39
C LEU A 45 -7.45 -12.75 -8.45
N LEU A 46 -7.69 -12.72 -7.15
CA LEU A 46 -6.71 -13.17 -6.16
C LEU A 46 -6.49 -14.69 -6.25
N ALA A 47 -7.56 -15.47 -6.42
CA ALA A 47 -7.49 -16.92 -6.56
C ALA A 47 -6.73 -17.35 -7.83
N ASP A 48 -6.76 -16.53 -8.87
CA ASP A 48 -6.06 -16.77 -10.14
C ASP A 48 -4.60 -16.31 -10.13
N LEU A 49 -4.13 -15.76 -9.02
CA LEU A 49 -2.72 -15.42 -8.88
C LEU A 49 -1.88 -16.71 -8.83
N ASP A 50 -0.95 -16.83 -9.75
CA ASP A 50 -0.02 -17.94 -9.87
C ASP A 50 1.41 -17.60 -9.40
N GLU A 51 1.63 -16.35 -9.05
CA GLU A 51 2.94 -15.83 -8.64
C GLU A 51 2.84 -14.98 -7.38
N ASP A 52 3.86 -15.07 -6.54
CA ASP A 52 3.92 -14.36 -5.27
C ASP A 52 3.95 -12.84 -5.45
N LEU A 53 3.21 -12.14 -4.61
CA LEU A 53 3.20 -10.68 -4.56
C LEU A 53 4.06 -10.17 -3.40
N LEU A 54 4.86 -9.16 -3.67
CA LEU A 54 5.53 -8.36 -2.65
C LEU A 54 5.07 -6.91 -2.75
N VAL A 55 4.39 -6.44 -1.72
CA VAL A 55 3.81 -5.09 -1.65
C VAL A 55 4.57 -4.25 -0.63
N THR A 56 5.09 -3.12 -1.07
CA THR A 56 5.68 -2.13 -0.17
C THR A 56 4.73 -0.96 0.00
N ILE A 57 4.34 -0.71 1.24
CA ILE A 57 3.37 0.32 1.61
C ILE A 57 4.11 1.42 2.37
N TYR A 58 4.21 2.60 1.76
CA TYR A 58 4.86 3.76 2.38
C TYR A 58 3.89 4.48 3.32
N LEU A 59 3.52 3.81 4.39
CA LEU A 59 2.58 4.28 5.39
C LEU A 59 3.04 3.84 6.78
N ASP A 60 4.19 4.38 7.19
CA ASP A 60 4.78 4.17 8.50
C ASP A 60 5.53 5.42 8.96
N GLY A 61 5.88 5.49 10.24
CA GLY A 61 6.55 6.62 10.86
C GLY A 61 5.68 7.33 11.88
N ASP A 62 5.89 8.62 12.04
CA ASP A 62 5.11 9.48 12.94
C ASP A 62 3.79 9.87 12.25
N LEU A 63 2.80 9.01 12.42
CA LEU A 63 1.50 9.13 11.78
C LEU A 63 0.46 9.67 12.77
N ASN A 64 -0.38 10.60 12.31
CA ASN A 64 -1.54 11.02 13.08
C ASN A 64 -2.59 9.90 13.19
N SER A 65 -3.59 10.10 14.05
CA SER A 65 -4.62 9.08 14.33
C SER A 65 -5.40 8.62 13.09
N GLY A 66 -5.59 9.49 12.11
CA GLY A 66 -6.25 9.16 10.84
C GLY A 66 -5.43 8.18 10.00
N PHE A 67 -4.14 8.48 9.85
CA PHE A 67 -3.22 7.61 9.11
C PHE A 67 -2.91 6.31 9.85
N LEU A 68 -2.90 6.29 11.18
CA LEU A 68 -2.80 5.05 11.94
C LEU A 68 -4.00 4.12 11.69
N ARG A 69 -5.20 4.68 11.60
CA ARG A 69 -6.41 3.94 11.21
C ARG A 69 -6.31 3.41 9.78
N LEU A 70 -5.84 4.24 8.86
CA LEU A 70 -5.61 3.83 7.48
C LEU A 70 -4.60 2.68 7.40
N ARG A 71 -3.49 2.78 8.11
CA ARG A 71 -2.48 1.71 8.20
C ARG A 71 -3.07 0.40 8.70
N LYS A 72 -3.88 0.46 9.76
CA LYS A 72 -4.58 -0.71 10.30
C LYS A 72 -5.53 -1.34 9.26
N SER A 73 -6.36 -0.52 8.63
CA SER A 73 -7.31 -1.00 7.61
C SER A 73 -6.59 -1.58 6.39
N THR A 74 -5.47 -0.98 6.00
CA THR A 74 -4.63 -1.50 4.91
C THR A 74 -4.03 -2.85 5.26
N LYS A 75 -3.54 -3.01 6.49
CA LYS A 75 -3.06 -4.30 6.99
C LYS A 75 -4.14 -5.38 6.90
N GLU A 76 -5.32 -5.09 7.46
CA GLU A 76 -6.47 -6.02 7.44
C GLU A 76 -6.86 -6.40 6.01
N LEU A 77 -6.81 -5.45 5.07
CA LEU A 77 -7.08 -5.72 3.66
C LEU A 77 -6.08 -6.71 3.04
N PHE A 78 -4.79 -6.53 3.31
CA PHE A 78 -3.77 -7.47 2.79
C PHE A 78 -3.81 -8.83 3.47
N GLU A 79 -4.21 -8.90 4.73
CA GLU A 79 -4.49 -10.17 5.40
C GLU A 79 -5.66 -10.89 4.73
N GLU A 80 -6.70 -10.16 4.35
CA GLU A 80 -7.82 -10.72 3.59
C GLU A 80 -7.41 -11.12 2.17
N PHE A 81 -6.58 -10.34 1.49
CA PHE A 81 -6.01 -10.71 0.19
C PHE A 81 -5.26 -12.03 0.27
N SER A 82 -4.43 -12.20 1.29
CA SER A 82 -3.68 -13.44 1.51
C SER A 82 -4.60 -14.65 1.72
N ALA A 83 -5.75 -14.45 2.36
CA ALA A 83 -6.71 -15.52 2.61
C ALA A 83 -7.39 -16.05 1.34
N TYR A 84 -7.53 -15.21 0.31
CA TYR A 84 -8.18 -15.58 -0.96
C TYR A 84 -7.20 -15.81 -2.10
N SER A 85 -5.94 -15.49 -1.91
CA SER A 85 -4.93 -15.60 -2.96
C SER A 85 -4.53 -17.04 -3.24
N GLY A 86 -4.31 -17.35 -4.52
CA GLY A 86 -3.71 -18.61 -4.96
C GLY A 86 -2.19 -18.67 -4.78
N ALA A 87 -1.55 -17.53 -4.53
CA ALA A 87 -0.11 -17.38 -4.30
C ALA A 87 0.16 -16.56 -3.03
N ASP A 88 1.40 -16.49 -2.59
CA ASP A 88 1.77 -15.74 -1.39
C ASP A 88 1.64 -14.23 -1.61
N VAL A 89 0.92 -13.56 -0.73
CA VAL A 89 0.83 -12.10 -0.68
C VAL A 89 1.61 -11.59 0.52
N ASN A 90 2.81 -11.10 0.25
CA ASN A 90 3.69 -10.51 1.25
C ASN A 90 3.58 -8.99 1.20
N TYR A 91 3.46 -8.35 2.35
CA TYR A 91 3.42 -6.90 2.43
C TYR A 91 4.29 -6.38 3.57
N GLN A 92 4.78 -5.17 3.40
CA GLN A 92 5.56 -4.47 4.42
C GLN A 92 5.21 -2.99 4.45
N PHE A 93 5.19 -2.43 5.66
CA PHE A 93 5.08 -1.00 5.86
C PHE A 93 6.46 -0.38 5.98
N VAL A 94 6.68 0.71 5.27
CA VAL A 94 7.95 1.42 5.23
C VAL A 94 7.72 2.88 5.54
N ASN A 95 8.55 3.43 6.43
CA ASN A 95 8.57 4.85 6.70
C ASN A 95 9.35 5.58 5.58
N PRO A 96 8.69 6.39 4.75
CA PRO A 96 9.36 7.13 3.68
C PRO A 96 10.29 8.22 4.20
N SER A 97 10.10 8.63 5.46
CA SER A 97 10.91 9.66 6.13
C SER A 97 12.06 9.06 6.96
N ALA A 98 12.23 7.75 6.96
CA ALA A 98 13.32 7.09 7.66
C ALA A 98 14.65 7.44 6.99
N GLY A 99 15.31 8.44 7.54
CA GLY A 99 16.61 8.89 7.10
C GLY A 99 17.30 9.68 8.20
N ALA A 100 18.58 9.45 8.38
CA ALA A 100 19.37 10.14 9.41
C ALA A 100 19.54 11.64 9.14
N THR A 101 19.40 12.06 7.88
CA THR A 101 19.61 13.46 7.44
C THR A 101 18.48 13.94 6.55
N ASN A 102 18.28 15.27 6.51
CA ASN A 102 17.30 15.89 5.61
C ASN A 102 17.61 15.57 4.15
N SER A 103 18.89 15.59 3.76
CA SER A 103 19.31 15.26 2.39
C SER A 103 18.95 13.81 2.00
N ALA A 104 19.09 12.86 2.92
CA ALA A 104 18.73 11.47 2.66
C ALA A 104 17.20 11.31 2.48
N ARG A 105 16.41 12.06 3.25
CA ARG A 105 14.95 12.10 3.11
C ARG A 105 14.51 12.72 1.78
N GLU A 106 15.09 13.84 1.40
CA GLU A 106 14.81 14.50 0.12
C GLU A 106 15.08 13.58 -1.06
N LYS A 107 16.23 12.92 -1.09
CA LYS A 107 16.55 11.91 -2.12
C LYS A 107 15.51 10.79 -2.18
N LYS A 108 15.05 10.32 -1.01
CA LYS A 108 14.02 9.30 -0.95
C LYS A 108 12.69 9.78 -1.54
N TYR A 109 12.29 10.99 -1.22
CA TYR A 109 11.09 11.59 -1.79
C TYR A 109 11.19 11.78 -3.30
N GLU A 110 12.33 12.25 -3.81
CA GLU A 110 12.57 12.35 -5.25
C GLU A 110 12.48 10.99 -5.97
N GLU A 111 13.03 9.93 -5.35
CA GLU A 111 12.92 8.57 -5.89
C GLU A 111 11.45 8.10 -5.94
N LEU A 112 10.66 8.40 -4.90
CA LEU A 112 9.26 8.06 -4.83
C LEU A 112 8.45 8.86 -5.87
N GLU A 113 8.75 10.15 -6.05
CA GLU A 113 8.13 10.98 -7.09
C GLU A 113 8.44 10.49 -8.50
N LYS A 114 9.68 10.10 -8.78
CA LYS A 114 10.06 9.48 -10.06
C LYS A 114 9.32 8.19 -10.33
N LYS A 115 8.92 7.48 -9.28
CA LYS A 115 8.03 6.30 -9.36
C LYS A 115 6.55 6.68 -9.47
N GLY A 116 6.22 7.98 -9.51
CA GLY A 116 4.87 8.54 -9.64
C GLY A 116 4.10 8.67 -8.33
N MET A 117 4.73 8.43 -7.19
CA MET A 117 4.12 8.68 -5.88
C MET A 117 4.21 10.17 -5.56
N ARG A 118 3.07 10.80 -5.34
CA ARG A 118 3.01 12.22 -4.99
C ARG A 118 2.84 12.38 -3.49
N GLY A 119 3.68 13.20 -2.89
CA GLY A 119 3.50 13.64 -1.51
C GLY A 119 2.24 14.50 -1.38
N ILE A 120 1.46 14.26 -0.34
CA ILE A 120 0.30 15.09 0.02
C ILE A 120 0.63 15.81 1.31
N LEU A 121 0.48 17.13 1.31
CA LEU A 121 0.58 17.93 2.52
C LEU A 121 -0.66 17.67 3.38
N VAL A 122 -0.44 17.10 4.54
CA VAL A 122 -1.48 16.88 5.54
C VAL A 122 -1.36 17.94 6.60
N HIS A 123 -2.38 18.78 6.72
CA HIS A 123 -2.48 19.72 7.83
C HIS A 123 -3.24 19.03 8.97
N ASP A 124 -2.53 18.72 10.04
CA ASP A 124 -3.19 18.40 11.29
C ASP A 124 -3.87 19.68 11.77
N LYS A 125 -5.19 19.64 11.89
CA LYS A 125 -5.88 20.62 12.68
C LYS A 125 -5.50 20.33 14.14
N THR A 126 -4.43 20.94 14.60
CA THR A 126 -4.18 21.05 16.02
C THR A 126 -5.43 21.67 16.61
N GLN A 127 -6.08 20.99 17.52
CA GLN A 127 -7.16 21.55 18.28
C GLN A 127 -6.59 22.79 18.99
N GLU A 128 -6.84 23.94 18.44
CA GLU A 128 -6.87 25.13 19.25
C GLU A 128 -8.10 24.97 20.15
N GLY A 129 -7.81 24.44 21.32
CA GLY A 129 -8.74 24.37 22.42
C GLY A 129 -8.84 25.68 23.15
#